data_4f124efed823d260ae2080c5e946041b
#
_entry.id   4f124efed823d260ae2080c5e946041b
#
_cell.length_a   1.000
_cell.length_b   1.000
_cell.length_c   1.000
_cell.angle_alpha   90.00
_cell.angle_beta   90.00
_cell.angle_gamma   90.00
#
_symmetry.space_group_name_H-M   'P 1'
#
loop_
_entity.id
_entity.type
_entity.pdbx_description
1 polymer ?
#
loop_
_entity_poly.entity_id
_entity_poly.type
_entity_poly.pdbx_seq_one_letter_code
_entity_poly.pdbx_strand_id
1 'polypeptide(L)'
;MAAAVADFRPRHPLAGEKITRSPNGLSLELEPTPDLLEQLSRANPEHGIRVGWALEPRNRLRKSGRRKLEAKKVHAIVANPLETISDETITPLLLHDDGSEQTPAGGALLKRDFAEWLLDRLEQRLPGTV
;
A
#
# COMPACT_ATOMS: atom_id res chain seq x y z
N MET A 1 6.88 -8.80 -6.73
CA MET A 1 7.57 -8.67 -5.43
C MET A 1 6.68 -7.88 -4.48
N ALA A 2 6.50 -8.36 -3.28
CA ALA A 2 5.82 -7.62 -2.20
C ALA A 2 6.85 -7.39 -1.09
N ALA A 3 7.13 -6.12 -0.79
CA ALA A 3 8.08 -5.75 0.26
C ALA A 3 7.45 -4.67 1.15
N ALA A 4 7.43 -4.92 2.44
CA ALA A 4 7.03 -3.91 3.42
C ALA A 4 8.29 -3.15 3.87
N VAL A 5 8.28 -1.84 3.67
CA VAL A 5 9.35 -0.94 4.12
C VAL A 5 8.73 0.07 5.08
N ALA A 6 9.39 0.31 6.21
CA ALA A 6 8.93 1.31 7.16
C ALA A 6 9.00 2.71 6.53
N ASP A 7 8.00 3.56 6.80
CA ASP A 7 7.93 4.92 6.27
C ASP A 7 9.02 5.86 6.85
N PHE A 8 9.59 5.47 7.99
CA PHE A 8 10.62 6.24 8.69
C PHE A 8 11.76 5.35 9.17
N ARG A 9 12.97 5.91 9.23
CA ARG A 9 14.15 5.30 9.83
C ARG A 9 14.83 6.29 10.80
N PRO A 10 15.58 5.80 11.80
CA PRO A 10 16.41 6.68 12.62
C PRO A 10 17.39 7.47 11.75
N ARG A 11 17.45 8.81 11.97
CA ARG A 11 18.41 9.68 11.26
C ARG A 11 19.85 9.35 11.60
N HIS A 12 20.09 8.96 12.87
CA HIS A 12 21.40 8.59 13.39
C HIS A 12 21.34 7.17 13.98
N PRO A 13 21.47 6.10 13.14
CA PRO A 13 21.49 4.76 13.65
C PRO A 13 22.75 4.49 14.45
N LEU A 14 22.61 4.04 15.68
CA LEU A 14 23.72 3.55 16.51
C LEU A 14 24.06 2.13 16.09
N ALA A 15 24.90 1.98 15.07
CA ALA A 15 25.33 0.67 14.61
C ALA A 15 26.34 0.04 15.59
N GLY A 16 25.97 -1.12 16.16
CA GLY A 16 26.85 -1.89 17.04
C GLY A 16 26.84 -1.50 18.51
N GLU A 17 26.06 -0.50 18.91
CA GLU A 17 25.95 -0.09 20.31
C GLU A 17 24.61 -0.50 20.92
N LYS A 18 24.64 -0.97 22.16
CA LYS A 18 23.42 -1.24 22.93
C LYS A 18 22.93 0.04 23.60
N ILE A 19 21.70 0.43 23.29
CA ILE A 19 21.04 1.54 23.98
C ILE A 19 20.74 1.10 25.41
N THR A 20 21.36 1.77 26.38
CA THR A 20 21.14 1.50 27.81
C THR A 20 19.87 2.22 28.26
N ARG A 21 19.10 1.57 29.13
CA ARG A 21 17.90 2.15 29.72
C ARG A 21 18.25 3.42 30.50
N SER A 22 17.56 4.51 30.19
CA SER A 22 17.65 5.78 30.90
C SER A 22 16.36 6.06 31.68
N PRO A 23 16.44 6.59 32.92
CA PRO A 23 15.23 7.01 33.66
C PRO A 23 14.52 8.19 32.99
N ASN A 24 15.21 8.97 32.15
CA ASN A 24 14.67 10.12 31.44
C ASN A 24 14.01 9.74 30.06
N GLY A 25 13.92 8.45 29.73
CA GLY A 25 13.41 7.99 28.46
C GLY A 25 14.44 8.07 27.32
N LEU A 26 13.97 7.89 26.10
CA LEU A 26 14.75 7.95 24.86
C LEU A 26 13.98 8.78 23.84
N SER A 27 14.65 9.73 23.21
CA SER A 27 14.13 10.45 22.05
C SER A 27 14.89 10.01 20.80
N LEU A 28 14.15 9.65 19.76
CA LEU A 28 14.70 9.26 18.46
C LEU A 28 14.26 10.26 17.39
N GLU A 29 15.23 10.85 16.70
CA GLU A 29 14.94 11.59 15.48
C GLU A 29 14.79 10.62 14.32
N LEU A 30 13.66 10.75 13.61
CA LEU A 30 13.35 9.91 12.46
C LEU A 30 13.37 10.77 11.19
N GLU A 31 13.81 10.16 10.10
CA GLU A 31 13.73 10.71 8.75
C GLU A 31 12.89 9.79 7.85
N PRO A 32 12.19 10.31 6.82
CA PRO A 32 11.43 9.49 5.91
C PRO A 32 12.35 8.58 5.10
N THR A 33 11.91 7.34 4.87
CA THR A 33 12.55 6.43 3.94
C THR A 33 12.12 6.73 2.50
N PRO A 34 12.93 6.39 1.49
CA PRO A 34 12.52 6.53 0.10
C PRO A 34 11.26 5.70 -0.23
N ASP A 35 10.32 6.30 -0.95
CA ASP A 35 9.16 5.56 -1.48
C ASP A 35 9.59 4.71 -2.68
N LEU A 36 9.85 3.42 -2.42
CA LEU A 36 10.37 2.50 -3.42
C LEU A 36 9.39 2.27 -4.56
N LEU A 37 8.08 2.28 -4.28
CA LEU A 37 7.05 2.09 -5.31
C LEU A 37 6.99 3.28 -6.27
N GLU A 38 7.08 4.50 -5.73
CA GLU A 38 7.17 5.73 -6.53
C GLU A 38 8.45 5.74 -7.38
N GLN A 39 9.60 5.39 -6.78
CA GLN A 39 10.87 5.32 -7.51
C GLN A 39 10.82 4.28 -8.64
N LEU A 40 10.28 3.10 -8.38
CA LEU A 40 10.11 2.05 -9.39
C LEU A 40 9.20 2.50 -10.53
N SER A 41 8.10 3.18 -10.20
CA SER A 41 7.17 3.70 -11.21
C SER A 41 7.80 4.73 -12.14
N ARG A 42 8.71 5.54 -11.60
CA ARG A 42 9.46 6.53 -12.39
C ARG A 42 10.58 5.90 -13.24
N ALA A 43 11.25 4.88 -12.70
CA ALA A 43 12.38 4.24 -13.37
C ALA A 43 11.95 3.32 -14.52
N ASN A 44 10.80 2.65 -14.40
CA ASN A 44 10.32 1.66 -15.37
C ASN A 44 8.83 1.84 -15.66
N PRO A 45 8.40 2.95 -16.30
CA PRO A 45 6.99 3.25 -16.51
C PRO A 45 6.26 2.20 -17.36
N GLU A 46 6.95 1.55 -18.29
CA GLU A 46 6.38 0.63 -19.28
C GLU A 46 6.36 -0.84 -18.82
N HIS A 47 6.97 -1.18 -17.66
CA HIS A 47 7.10 -2.56 -17.25
C HIS A 47 6.14 -2.95 -16.12
N GLY A 48 5.26 -3.90 -16.44
CA GLY A 48 4.42 -4.60 -15.48
C GLY A 48 3.33 -3.73 -14.85
N ILE A 49 2.42 -4.37 -14.15
CA ILE A 49 1.38 -3.69 -13.36
C ILE A 49 1.93 -3.39 -11.97
N ARG A 50 1.84 -2.13 -11.56
CA ARG A 50 2.21 -1.67 -10.22
C ARG A 50 0.95 -1.41 -9.41
N VAL A 51 0.89 -2.05 -8.25
CA VAL A 51 -0.23 -1.93 -7.32
C VAL A 51 0.28 -1.43 -5.99
N GLY A 52 -0.29 -0.36 -5.51
CA GLY A 52 0.00 0.17 -4.18
C GLY A 52 -1.10 -0.19 -3.17
N TRP A 53 -0.78 -0.04 -1.90
CA TRP A 53 -1.70 -0.32 -0.80
C TRP A 53 -1.95 0.94 0.01
N ALA A 54 -3.18 1.14 0.43
CA ALA A 54 -3.57 2.22 1.31
C ALA A 54 -4.44 1.68 2.45
N LEU A 55 -4.01 1.90 3.68
CA LEU A 55 -4.80 1.63 4.88
C LEU A 55 -5.24 2.97 5.45
N GLU A 56 -6.53 3.25 5.43
CA GLU A 56 -7.08 4.55 5.74
C GLU A 56 -8.42 4.43 6.49
N PRO A 57 -8.79 5.41 7.32
CA PRO A 57 -10.14 5.46 7.86
C PRO A 57 -11.19 5.45 6.74
N ARG A 58 -12.31 4.74 6.96
CA ARG A 58 -13.36 4.54 5.96
C ARG A 58 -13.83 5.83 5.29
N ASN A 59 -13.98 6.92 6.05
CA ASN A 59 -14.44 8.22 5.55
C ASN A 59 -13.41 8.93 4.63
N ARG A 60 -12.15 8.50 4.63
CA ARG A 60 -11.07 9.07 3.79
C ARG A 60 -10.57 8.12 2.72
N LEU A 61 -11.04 6.87 2.73
CA LEU A 61 -10.52 5.76 1.94
C LEU A 61 -10.36 6.11 0.45
N ARG A 62 -11.44 6.53 -0.20
CA ARG A 62 -11.43 6.89 -1.63
C ARG A 62 -10.51 8.08 -1.92
N LYS A 63 -10.65 9.16 -1.14
CA LYS A 63 -9.87 10.39 -1.35
C LYS A 63 -8.37 10.15 -1.17
N SER A 64 -7.98 9.48 -0.08
CA SER A 64 -6.58 9.14 0.18
C SER A 64 -6.02 8.14 -0.83
N GLY A 65 -6.83 7.13 -1.22
CA GLY A 65 -6.44 6.17 -2.25
C GLY A 65 -6.16 6.85 -3.59
N ARG A 66 -7.04 7.74 -4.08
CA ARG A 66 -6.85 8.50 -5.32
C ARG A 66 -5.60 9.37 -5.27
N ARG A 67 -5.40 10.10 -4.18
CA ARG A 67 -4.18 10.91 -4.01
C ARG A 67 -2.91 10.05 -4.07
N LYS A 68 -2.90 8.87 -3.44
CA LYS A 68 -1.74 7.95 -3.47
C LYS A 68 -1.52 7.37 -4.86
N LEU A 69 -2.59 7.05 -5.59
CA LEU A 69 -2.53 6.58 -6.97
C LEU A 69 -1.79 7.58 -7.87
N GLU A 70 -2.20 8.84 -7.82
CA GLU A 70 -1.62 9.93 -8.60
C GLU A 70 -0.17 10.22 -8.20
N ALA A 71 0.09 10.33 -6.88
CA ALA A 71 1.43 10.66 -6.37
C ALA A 71 2.47 9.58 -6.71
N LYS A 72 2.10 8.30 -6.60
CA LYS A 72 3.00 7.17 -6.83
C LYS A 72 3.06 6.72 -8.30
N LYS A 73 2.19 7.25 -9.15
CA LYS A 73 2.09 6.88 -10.59
C LYS A 73 1.99 5.37 -10.78
N VAL A 74 1.11 4.74 -10.02
CA VAL A 74 0.83 3.30 -10.10
C VAL A 74 -0.45 3.04 -10.87
N HIS A 75 -0.63 1.82 -11.39
CA HIS A 75 -1.79 1.43 -12.18
C HIS A 75 -3.03 1.18 -11.31
N ALA A 76 -2.81 0.78 -10.05
CA ALA A 76 -3.91 0.58 -9.12
C ALA A 76 -3.50 0.82 -7.66
N ILE A 77 -4.48 1.16 -6.82
CA ILE A 77 -4.37 1.19 -5.36
C ILE A 77 -5.45 0.29 -4.77
N VAL A 78 -5.05 -0.64 -3.93
CA VAL A 78 -5.94 -1.37 -3.03
C VAL A 78 -6.09 -0.56 -1.75
N ALA A 79 -7.23 0.08 -1.59
CA ALA A 79 -7.53 0.86 -0.39
C ALA A 79 -8.39 0.03 0.57
N ASN A 80 -7.88 -0.16 1.80
CA ASN A 80 -8.53 -0.94 2.84
C ASN A 80 -8.91 -0.05 4.03
N PRO A 81 -10.11 -0.25 4.60
CA PRO A 81 -10.48 0.43 5.83
C PRO A 81 -9.58 0.00 6.99
N LEU A 82 -9.07 0.98 7.74
CA LEU A 82 -8.25 0.74 8.93
C LEU A 82 -8.98 -0.12 9.97
N GLU A 83 -10.29 0.01 10.03
CA GLU A 83 -11.17 -0.69 10.96
C GLU A 83 -11.18 -2.21 10.74
N THR A 84 -10.77 -2.69 9.56
CA THR A 84 -10.76 -4.13 9.22
C THR A 84 -9.38 -4.80 9.41
N ILE A 85 -8.42 -4.12 10.03
CA ILE A 85 -7.03 -4.62 10.12
C ILE A 85 -6.94 -5.95 10.87
N SER A 86 -7.72 -6.12 11.93
CA SER A 86 -7.73 -7.33 12.77
C SER A 86 -8.85 -8.32 12.41
N ASP A 87 -9.71 -8.00 11.45
CA ASP A 87 -10.84 -8.84 11.06
C ASP A 87 -10.39 -9.98 10.14
N GLU A 88 -11.15 -11.06 10.09
CA GLU A 88 -10.97 -12.13 9.10
C GLU A 88 -11.41 -11.71 7.69
N THR A 89 -12.25 -10.68 7.62
CA THR A 89 -12.76 -10.12 6.38
C THR A 89 -12.10 -8.79 6.03
N ILE A 90 -12.19 -8.41 4.77
CA ILE A 90 -11.70 -7.16 4.21
C ILE A 90 -12.79 -6.56 3.32
N THR A 91 -12.90 -5.25 3.29
CA THR A 91 -13.80 -4.51 2.38
C THR A 91 -12.97 -3.63 1.44
N PRO A 92 -12.24 -4.22 0.48
CA PRO A 92 -11.30 -3.49 -0.33
C PRO A 92 -12.01 -2.61 -1.35
N LEU A 93 -11.41 -1.46 -1.63
CA LEU A 93 -11.73 -0.59 -2.75
C LEU A 93 -10.51 -0.58 -3.69
N LEU A 94 -10.65 -1.18 -4.86
CA LEU A 94 -9.62 -1.17 -5.90
C LEU A 94 -9.84 0.06 -6.79
N LEU A 95 -8.88 0.96 -6.78
CA LEU A 95 -8.88 2.20 -7.55
C LEU A 95 -7.89 2.08 -8.69
N HIS A 96 -8.30 2.38 -9.92
CA HIS A 96 -7.47 2.32 -11.11
C HIS A 96 -7.10 3.71 -11.63
N ASP A 97 -6.00 3.76 -12.38
CA ASP A 97 -5.46 4.98 -13.03
C ASP A 97 -6.38 5.54 -14.12
N ASP A 98 -7.23 4.72 -14.74
CA ASP A 98 -8.26 5.14 -15.70
C ASP A 98 -9.50 5.78 -15.05
N GLY A 99 -9.51 5.93 -13.73
CA GLY A 99 -10.63 6.48 -12.97
C GLY A 99 -11.65 5.45 -12.52
N SER A 100 -11.60 4.20 -13.00
CA SER A 100 -12.52 3.14 -12.59
C SER A 100 -12.28 2.70 -11.13
N GLU A 101 -13.31 2.11 -10.54
CA GLU A 101 -13.31 1.59 -9.17
C GLU A 101 -14.00 0.23 -9.13
N GLN A 102 -13.50 -0.66 -8.29
CA GLN A 102 -14.09 -1.99 -8.10
C GLN A 102 -14.13 -2.37 -6.61
N THR A 103 -15.20 -3.04 -6.23
CA THR A 103 -15.37 -3.66 -4.91
C THR A 103 -15.88 -5.09 -5.09
N PRO A 104 -15.67 -6.00 -4.14
CA PRO A 104 -16.26 -7.31 -4.18
C PRO A 104 -17.80 -7.27 -4.22
N ALA A 105 -18.41 -8.25 -4.84
CA ALA A 105 -19.84 -8.46 -4.75
C ALA A 105 -20.22 -8.70 -3.27
N GLY A 106 -21.19 -7.93 -2.75
CA GLY A 106 -21.51 -7.95 -1.33
C GLY A 106 -20.61 -7.10 -0.43
N GLY A 107 -19.59 -6.43 -0.98
CA GLY A 107 -18.76 -5.44 -0.30
C GLY A 107 -17.64 -6.02 0.56
N ALA A 108 -17.72 -7.25 1.03
CA ALA A 108 -16.73 -7.88 1.89
C ALA A 108 -16.24 -9.22 1.33
N LEU A 109 -14.99 -9.58 1.62
CA LEU A 109 -14.37 -10.87 1.33
C LEU A 109 -13.63 -11.40 2.55
N LEU A 110 -13.50 -12.71 2.64
CA LEU A 110 -12.49 -13.31 3.51
C LEU A 110 -11.08 -12.94 3.01
N LYS A 111 -10.16 -12.64 3.90
CA LYS A 111 -8.78 -12.26 3.52
C LYS A 111 -8.08 -13.32 2.70
N ARG A 112 -8.37 -14.63 2.91
CA ARG A 112 -7.83 -15.73 2.13
C ARG A 112 -8.29 -15.71 0.66
N ASP A 113 -9.50 -15.23 0.39
CA ASP A 113 -10.10 -15.22 -0.96
C ASP A 113 -9.77 -13.91 -1.71
N PHE A 114 -9.26 -12.92 -0.97
CA PHE A 114 -8.93 -11.60 -1.52
C PHE A 114 -7.82 -11.64 -2.57
N ALA A 115 -6.82 -12.49 -2.41
CA ALA A 115 -5.71 -12.58 -3.37
C ALA A 115 -6.18 -13.01 -4.75
N GLU A 116 -7.04 -14.03 -4.83
CA GLU A 116 -7.66 -14.51 -6.06
C GLU A 116 -8.54 -13.41 -6.69
N TRP A 117 -9.41 -12.80 -5.89
CA TRP A 117 -10.24 -11.69 -6.34
C TRP A 117 -9.41 -10.53 -6.94
N LEU A 118 -8.27 -10.18 -6.33
CA LEU A 118 -7.40 -9.11 -6.82
C LEU A 118 -6.72 -9.50 -8.13
N LEU A 119 -6.15 -10.71 -8.19
CA LEU A 119 -5.44 -11.20 -9.38
C LEU A 119 -6.36 -11.23 -10.60
N ASP A 120 -7.59 -11.75 -10.48
CA ASP A 120 -8.57 -11.78 -11.58
C ASP A 120 -8.82 -10.38 -12.19
N ARG A 121 -8.81 -9.31 -11.35
CA ARG A 121 -9.03 -7.94 -11.83
C ARG A 121 -7.78 -7.35 -12.47
N LEU A 122 -6.62 -7.71 -11.97
CA LEU A 122 -5.35 -7.23 -12.52
C LEU A 122 -5.01 -7.94 -13.84
N GLU A 123 -5.31 -9.24 -13.97
CA GLU A 123 -5.10 -10.00 -15.20
C GLU A 123 -5.87 -9.42 -16.39
N GLN A 124 -7.10 -8.94 -16.17
CA GLN A 124 -7.91 -8.28 -17.19
C GLN A 124 -7.26 -7.00 -17.75
N ARG A 125 -6.25 -6.48 -17.09
CA ARG A 125 -5.52 -5.26 -17.48
C ARG A 125 -4.11 -5.52 -18.03
N LEU A 126 -3.67 -6.77 -18.05
CA LEU A 126 -2.40 -7.14 -18.68
C LEU A 126 -2.53 -7.01 -20.20
N PRO A 127 -1.62 -6.29 -20.88
CA PRO A 127 -1.60 -6.27 -22.33
C PRO A 127 -1.30 -7.68 -22.84
N GLY A 128 -2.25 -8.27 -23.59
CA GLY A 128 -2.05 -9.55 -24.26
C GLY A 128 -2.79 -10.75 -23.69
N THR A 129 -3.69 -10.59 -22.74
CA THR A 129 -4.62 -11.65 -22.35
C THR A 129 -5.83 -11.59 -23.30
N VAL A 130 -5.76 -12.35 -24.39
CA VAL A 130 -6.87 -12.67 -25.30
C VAL A 130 -7.43 -14.01 -24.93
#